data_1980ddb8074f706cf3f6713bfaa778f3
#
_entry.id   1980ddb8074f706cf3f6713bfaa778f3
#
_cell.length_a   1.000
_cell.length_b   1.000
_cell.length_c   1.000
_cell.angle_alpha   90.00
_cell.angle_beta   90.00
_cell.angle_gamma   90.00
#
_symmetry.space_group_name_H-M   'P 1'
#
loop_
_entity.id
_entity.type
_entity.pdbx_description
1 polymer ?
#
loop_
_entity_poly.entity_id
_entity_poly.type
_entity_poly.pdbx_seq_one_letter_code
_entity_poly.pdbx_strand_id
1 'polypeptide(L)'
;MRKCKIGIVGFGTVGSGIYNILSSAVDTHPILKEIEIVKIAVKDLGKKRDIQLDNNLLIDDPFKLINDPSIDVIVEVMGGVDLAKDIILQSLKLGKSVVTANKAVIARYGEEIYKTASKEGVYILSEAAVCGGIPIIEPLKRSLKSNSIKKMVGIINGTTNFILSKMQMKKLIIRRL
;
A
#
# COMPACT_ATOMS: atom_id res chain seq x y z
N MET A 1 -7.91 25.16 1.48
CA MET A 1 -6.62 24.45 1.20
C MET A 1 -6.77 23.64 -0.09
N ARG A 2 -5.69 23.45 -0.86
CA ARG A 2 -5.70 22.52 -2.00
C ARG A 2 -5.80 21.08 -1.47
N LYS A 3 -6.75 20.29 -1.99
CA LYS A 3 -6.85 18.86 -1.65
C LYS A 3 -5.65 18.08 -2.16
N CYS A 4 -5.20 17.09 -1.41
CA CYS A 4 -4.25 16.09 -1.86
C CYS A 4 -4.95 15.12 -2.81
N LYS A 5 -4.52 15.08 -4.06
CA LYS A 5 -5.12 14.26 -5.11
C LYS A 5 -4.38 12.93 -5.22
N ILE A 6 -5.11 11.83 -5.09
CA ILE A 6 -4.53 10.50 -5.14
C ILE A 6 -5.04 9.68 -6.32
N GLY A 7 -4.14 8.85 -6.86
CA GLY A 7 -4.46 7.80 -7.81
C GLY A 7 -4.25 6.44 -7.16
N ILE A 8 -5.22 5.54 -7.28
CA ILE A 8 -5.14 4.19 -6.71
C ILE A 8 -4.84 3.18 -7.82
N VAL A 9 -3.80 2.37 -7.65
CA VAL A 9 -3.47 1.27 -8.56
C VAL A 9 -3.79 -0.05 -7.89
N GLY A 10 -4.89 -0.67 -8.32
CA GLY A 10 -5.47 -1.88 -7.74
C GLY A 10 -6.73 -1.60 -6.92
N PHE A 11 -7.77 -2.40 -7.15
CA PHE A 11 -9.06 -2.29 -6.45
C PHE A 11 -9.54 -3.68 -5.99
N GLY A 12 -8.64 -4.35 -5.27
CA GLY A 12 -8.93 -5.57 -4.50
C GLY A 12 -9.37 -5.20 -3.07
N THR A 13 -9.20 -6.12 -2.13
CA THR A 13 -9.59 -5.92 -0.71
C THR A 13 -9.01 -4.63 -0.11
N VAL A 14 -7.72 -4.35 -0.34
CA VAL A 14 -7.08 -3.15 0.23
C VAL A 14 -7.57 -1.89 -0.47
N GLY A 15 -7.58 -1.85 -1.82
CA GLY A 15 -8.02 -0.68 -2.58
C GLY A 15 -9.48 -0.31 -2.34
N SER A 16 -10.35 -1.30 -2.23
CA SER A 16 -11.76 -1.08 -1.88
C SER A 16 -11.94 -0.60 -0.43
N GLY A 17 -11.12 -1.11 0.49
CA GLY A 17 -11.09 -0.61 1.87
C GLY A 17 -10.69 0.86 1.98
N ILE A 18 -9.66 1.27 1.23
CA ILE A 18 -9.23 2.67 1.16
C ILE A 18 -10.36 3.55 0.61
N TYR A 19 -10.97 3.13 -0.49
CA TYR A 19 -12.09 3.86 -1.09
C TYR A 19 -13.24 4.04 -0.09
N ASN A 20 -13.64 2.97 0.60
CA ASN A 20 -14.71 3.03 1.59
C ASN A 20 -14.38 4.00 2.74
N ILE A 21 -13.16 3.93 3.29
CA ILE A 21 -12.72 4.83 4.36
C ILE A 21 -12.78 6.28 3.91
N LEU A 22 -12.26 6.60 2.72
CA LEU A 22 -12.25 7.97 2.22
C LEU A 22 -13.64 8.49 1.81
N SER A 23 -14.52 7.61 1.29
CA SER A 23 -15.88 7.96 0.90
C SER A 23 -16.82 8.12 2.09
N SER A 24 -16.60 7.38 3.19
CA SER A 24 -17.39 7.45 4.42
C SER A 24 -16.82 8.44 5.46
N ALA A 25 -15.80 9.22 5.09
CA ALA A 25 -15.04 10.08 6.00
C ALA A 25 -15.82 11.30 6.56
N VAL A 26 -17.15 11.35 6.42
CA VAL A 26 -17.97 12.49 6.87
C VAL A 26 -17.81 12.75 8.36
N ASP A 27 -17.58 11.72 9.18
CA ASP A 27 -17.47 11.82 10.65
C ASP A 27 -16.08 11.39 11.20
N THR A 28 -15.06 11.23 10.31
CA THR A 28 -13.73 10.79 10.68
C THR A 28 -12.74 11.95 10.75
N HIS A 29 -11.47 11.64 10.93
CA HIS A 29 -10.40 12.62 11.11
C HIS A 29 -10.40 13.69 10.00
N PRO A 30 -10.34 15.01 10.34
CA PRO A 30 -10.45 16.11 9.37
C PRO A 30 -9.51 16.02 8.16
N ILE A 31 -8.32 15.44 8.32
CA ILE A 31 -7.35 15.28 7.24
C ILE A 31 -7.89 14.42 6.09
N LEU A 32 -8.80 13.49 6.36
CA LEU A 32 -9.36 12.61 5.31
C LEU A 32 -10.25 13.39 4.33
N LYS A 33 -10.81 14.51 4.76
CA LYS A 33 -11.61 15.43 3.92
C LYS A 33 -10.75 16.18 2.90
N GLU A 34 -9.44 16.27 3.18
CA GLU A 34 -8.46 16.93 2.31
C GLU A 34 -7.88 15.96 1.26
N ILE A 35 -8.34 14.70 1.22
CA ILE A 35 -7.90 13.70 0.24
C ILE A 35 -9.00 13.51 -0.81
N GLU A 36 -8.60 13.54 -2.08
CA GLU A 36 -9.49 13.34 -3.24
C GLU A 36 -8.97 12.18 -4.10
N ILE A 37 -9.83 11.18 -4.33
CA ILE A 37 -9.51 10.09 -5.27
C ILE A 37 -9.83 10.58 -6.69
N VAL A 38 -8.81 10.74 -7.53
CA VAL A 38 -8.97 11.24 -8.92
C VAL A 38 -9.27 10.09 -9.87
N LYS A 39 -8.50 9.00 -9.78
CA LYS A 39 -8.66 7.81 -10.63
C LYS A 39 -8.24 6.54 -9.90
N ILE A 40 -8.78 5.44 -10.38
CA ILE A 40 -8.49 4.09 -9.87
C ILE A 40 -8.17 3.19 -11.06
N ALA A 41 -6.93 2.71 -11.15
CA ALA A 41 -6.53 1.78 -12.19
C ALA A 41 -6.86 0.34 -11.79
N VAL A 42 -7.56 -0.37 -12.67
CA VAL A 42 -7.99 -1.76 -12.48
C VAL A 42 -7.68 -2.59 -13.72
N LYS A 43 -7.39 -3.87 -13.54
CA LYS A 43 -7.11 -4.79 -14.65
C LYS A 43 -8.36 -5.08 -15.51
N ASP A 44 -9.54 -5.08 -14.90
CA ASP A 44 -10.81 -5.43 -15.54
C ASP A 44 -11.89 -4.43 -15.13
N LEU A 45 -12.30 -3.59 -16.08
CA LEU A 45 -13.36 -2.59 -15.91
C LEU A 45 -14.74 -3.24 -15.73
N GLY A 46 -14.98 -4.40 -16.36
CA GLY A 46 -16.26 -5.10 -16.34
C GLY A 46 -16.50 -5.94 -15.07
N LYS A 47 -15.49 -6.11 -14.24
CA LYS A 47 -15.61 -6.91 -13.01
C LYS A 47 -16.66 -6.30 -12.08
N LYS A 48 -17.68 -7.10 -11.69
CA LYS A 48 -18.64 -6.70 -10.65
C LYS A 48 -17.93 -6.45 -9.32
N ARG A 49 -18.27 -5.37 -8.67
CA ARG A 49 -17.74 -4.95 -7.36
C ARG A 49 -18.89 -4.72 -6.41
N ASP A 50 -18.72 -5.19 -5.16
CA ASP A 50 -19.76 -5.07 -4.12
C ASP A 50 -19.84 -3.64 -3.52
N ILE A 51 -19.19 -2.69 -4.17
CA ILE A 51 -19.10 -1.29 -3.72
C ILE A 51 -19.69 -0.41 -4.81
N GLN A 52 -20.56 0.51 -4.40
CA GLN A 52 -21.10 1.53 -5.29
C GLN A 52 -19.97 2.53 -5.62
N LEU A 53 -19.44 2.41 -6.82
CA LEU A 53 -18.32 3.19 -7.32
C LEU A 53 -18.76 4.02 -8.53
N ASP A 54 -18.34 5.27 -8.60
CA ASP A 54 -18.48 6.05 -9.82
C ASP A 54 -17.56 5.45 -10.91
N ASN A 55 -18.18 4.91 -11.97
CA ASN A 55 -17.46 4.30 -13.07
C ASN A 55 -16.50 5.27 -13.77
N ASN A 56 -16.75 6.57 -13.70
CA ASN A 56 -15.84 7.59 -14.22
C ASN A 56 -14.49 7.63 -13.53
N LEU A 57 -14.38 7.07 -12.32
CA LEU A 57 -13.11 6.94 -11.60
C LEU A 57 -12.24 5.80 -12.13
N LEU A 58 -12.82 4.81 -12.83
CA LEU A 58 -12.09 3.63 -13.25
C LEU A 58 -11.35 3.85 -14.57
N ILE A 59 -10.12 3.35 -14.62
CA ILE A 59 -9.32 3.23 -15.83
C ILE A 59 -8.64 1.85 -15.87
N ASP A 60 -8.28 1.39 -17.05
CA ASP A 60 -7.61 0.10 -17.28
C ASP A 60 -6.09 0.21 -17.44
N ASP A 61 -5.58 1.43 -17.56
CA ASP A 61 -4.16 1.70 -17.79
C ASP A 61 -3.55 2.44 -16.58
N PRO A 62 -2.74 1.77 -15.75
CA PRO A 62 -2.08 2.39 -14.61
C PRO A 62 -1.03 3.42 -15.02
N PHE A 63 -0.47 3.32 -16.25
CA PHE A 63 0.51 4.30 -16.72
C PHE A 63 -0.14 5.64 -17.09
N LYS A 64 -1.37 5.63 -17.60
CA LYS A 64 -2.15 6.88 -17.77
C LYS A 64 -2.39 7.56 -16.42
N LEU A 65 -2.65 6.77 -15.37
CA LEU A 65 -2.87 7.29 -14.02
C LEU A 65 -1.62 7.94 -13.45
N ILE A 66 -0.47 7.30 -13.51
CA ILE A 66 0.77 7.86 -12.95
C ILE A 66 1.28 9.07 -13.75
N ASN A 67 0.95 9.17 -15.02
CA ASN A 67 1.31 10.32 -15.87
C ASN A 67 0.34 11.50 -15.75
N ASP A 68 -0.77 11.38 -15.04
CA ASP A 68 -1.70 12.50 -14.83
C ASP A 68 -1.07 13.54 -13.89
N PRO A 69 -0.80 14.76 -14.39
CA PRO A 69 -0.13 15.80 -13.60
C PRO A 69 -0.97 16.33 -12.44
N SER A 70 -2.27 16.04 -12.43
CA SER A 70 -3.15 16.47 -11.35
C SER A 70 -3.01 15.60 -10.10
N ILE A 71 -2.42 14.40 -10.19
CA ILE A 71 -2.26 13.45 -9.09
C ILE A 71 -0.97 13.73 -8.33
N ASP A 72 -1.07 13.91 -7.03
CA ASP A 72 0.04 14.19 -6.12
C ASP A 72 0.67 12.90 -5.56
N VAL A 73 -0.16 11.88 -5.27
CA VAL A 73 0.26 10.65 -4.62
C VAL A 73 -0.31 9.42 -5.31
N ILE A 74 0.51 8.40 -5.50
CA ILE A 74 0.10 7.10 -6.01
C ILE A 74 -0.03 6.11 -4.85
N VAL A 75 -1.18 5.44 -4.79
CA VAL A 75 -1.45 4.37 -3.82
C VAL A 75 -1.40 3.04 -4.55
N GLU A 76 -0.29 2.32 -4.46
CA GLU A 76 -0.07 1.02 -5.08
C GLU A 76 -0.54 -0.10 -4.13
N VAL A 77 -1.62 -0.76 -4.52
CA VAL A 77 -2.24 -1.87 -3.79
C VAL A 77 -2.68 -3.00 -4.74
N MET A 78 -1.98 -3.11 -5.86
CA MET A 78 -2.16 -4.20 -6.81
C MET A 78 -1.39 -5.45 -6.37
N GLY A 79 -1.71 -6.58 -6.90
CA GLY A 79 -0.92 -7.80 -6.70
C GLY A 79 0.22 -7.91 -7.70
N GLY A 80 1.12 -8.86 -7.45
CA GLY A 80 2.29 -9.09 -8.31
C GLY A 80 3.49 -8.24 -7.93
N VAL A 81 4.58 -8.36 -8.68
CA VAL A 81 5.87 -7.74 -8.35
C VAL A 81 6.37 -6.83 -9.47
N ASP A 82 6.50 -7.35 -10.69
CA ASP A 82 7.24 -6.64 -11.74
C ASP A 82 6.52 -5.35 -12.17
N LEU A 83 5.24 -5.44 -12.52
CA LEU A 83 4.45 -4.28 -12.89
C LEU A 83 4.31 -3.28 -11.73
N ALA A 84 4.12 -3.79 -10.51
CA ALA A 84 4.02 -2.92 -9.33
C ALA A 84 5.32 -2.16 -9.06
N LYS A 85 6.49 -2.83 -9.21
CA LYS A 85 7.81 -2.19 -9.15
C LYS A 85 7.92 -1.06 -10.17
N ASP A 86 7.55 -1.33 -11.44
CA ASP A 86 7.66 -0.34 -12.51
C ASP A 86 6.76 0.87 -12.25
N ILE A 87 5.52 0.66 -11.80
CA ILE A 87 4.60 1.72 -11.39
C ILE A 87 5.19 2.56 -10.26
N ILE A 88 5.73 1.93 -9.21
CA ILE A 88 6.34 2.65 -8.08
C ILE A 88 7.51 3.50 -8.58
N LEU A 89 8.48 2.89 -9.27
CA LEU A 89 9.70 3.59 -9.71
C LEU A 89 9.40 4.73 -10.68
N GLN A 90 8.47 4.52 -11.62
CA GLN A 90 8.09 5.59 -12.55
C GLN A 90 7.34 6.72 -11.82
N SER A 91 6.46 6.41 -10.89
CA SER A 91 5.76 7.43 -10.08
C SER A 91 6.74 8.31 -9.33
N LEU A 92 7.74 7.69 -8.66
CA LEU A 92 8.79 8.44 -7.95
C LEU A 92 9.59 9.34 -8.89
N LYS A 93 10.00 8.83 -10.07
CA LYS A 93 10.72 9.61 -11.10
C LYS A 93 9.90 10.77 -11.68
N LEU A 94 8.58 10.65 -11.67
CA LEU A 94 7.64 11.72 -12.05
C LEU A 94 7.38 12.73 -10.91
N GLY A 95 8.13 12.62 -9.79
CA GLY A 95 7.99 13.53 -8.66
C GLY A 95 6.76 13.26 -7.80
N LYS A 96 6.14 12.08 -7.91
CA LYS A 96 4.97 11.70 -7.11
C LYS A 96 5.38 10.86 -5.92
N SER A 97 4.86 11.17 -4.74
CA SER A 97 5.00 10.30 -3.57
C SER A 97 4.19 9.01 -3.76
N VAL A 98 4.65 7.93 -3.13
CA VAL A 98 4.00 6.61 -3.26
C VAL A 98 3.68 6.03 -1.88
N VAL A 99 2.48 5.46 -1.75
CA VAL A 99 2.07 4.60 -0.63
C VAL A 99 1.87 3.20 -1.17
N THR A 100 2.52 2.19 -0.59
CA THR A 100 2.37 0.80 -1.04
C THR A 100 2.06 -0.16 0.10
N ALA A 101 1.21 -1.15 -0.18
CA ALA A 101 0.97 -2.30 0.69
C ALA A 101 1.62 -3.59 0.14
N ASN A 102 2.47 -3.48 -0.88
CA ASN A 102 3.03 -4.63 -1.59
C ASN A 102 4.33 -5.12 -0.92
N LYS A 103 4.17 -6.05 0.01
CA LYS A 103 5.31 -6.64 0.74
C LYS A 103 6.34 -7.32 -0.16
N ALA A 104 5.90 -7.93 -1.27
CA ALA A 104 6.81 -8.65 -2.16
C ALA A 104 7.71 -7.70 -2.96
N VAL A 105 7.19 -6.55 -3.38
CA VAL A 105 7.96 -5.50 -4.04
C VAL A 105 8.96 -4.88 -3.06
N ILE A 106 8.52 -4.51 -1.88
CA ILE A 106 9.41 -3.91 -0.86
C ILE A 106 10.50 -4.90 -0.43
N ALA A 107 10.18 -6.19 -0.28
CA ALA A 107 11.17 -7.21 0.08
C ALA A 107 12.25 -7.40 -0.99
N ARG A 108 11.90 -7.29 -2.29
CA ARG A 108 12.83 -7.52 -3.40
C ARG A 108 13.56 -6.27 -3.87
N TYR A 109 12.87 -5.15 -3.91
CA TYR A 109 13.32 -3.92 -4.56
C TYR A 109 13.30 -2.71 -3.64
N GLY A 110 13.09 -2.91 -2.33
CA GLY A 110 13.00 -1.81 -1.36
C GLY A 110 14.21 -0.88 -1.41
N GLU A 111 15.44 -1.42 -1.51
CA GLU A 111 16.65 -0.60 -1.58
C GLU A 111 16.63 0.36 -2.78
N GLU A 112 16.31 -0.15 -3.98
CA GLU A 112 16.21 0.64 -5.20
C GLU A 112 15.11 1.70 -5.10
N ILE A 113 13.95 1.31 -4.55
CA ILE A 113 12.79 2.18 -4.39
C ILE A 113 13.09 3.32 -3.41
N TYR A 114 13.67 3.02 -2.25
CA TYR A 114 14.01 4.05 -1.26
C TYR A 114 15.11 4.99 -1.74
N LYS A 115 16.13 4.46 -2.46
CA LYS A 115 17.15 5.29 -3.10
C LYS A 115 16.56 6.23 -4.14
N THR A 116 15.66 5.72 -4.97
CA THR A 116 14.98 6.54 -5.99
C THR A 116 14.13 7.63 -5.34
N ALA A 117 13.32 7.30 -4.34
CA ALA A 117 12.52 8.29 -3.61
C ALA A 117 13.38 9.41 -2.99
N SER A 118 14.51 9.03 -2.36
CA SER A 118 15.46 9.98 -1.79
C SER A 118 16.10 10.88 -2.84
N LYS A 119 16.47 10.32 -4.00
CA LYS A 119 17.07 11.08 -5.11
C LYS A 119 16.10 12.08 -5.70
N GLU A 120 14.85 11.70 -5.89
CA GLU A 120 13.81 12.55 -6.49
C GLU A 120 13.14 13.48 -5.46
N GLY A 121 13.52 13.42 -4.17
CA GLY A 121 12.99 14.29 -3.12
C GLY A 121 11.52 14.04 -2.78
N VAL A 122 11.02 12.82 -3.01
CA VAL A 122 9.66 12.39 -2.74
C VAL A 122 9.59 11.29 -1.68
N TYR A 123 8.39 10.98 -1.20
CA TYR A 123 8.20 9.99 -0.15
C TYR A 123 7.75 8.65 -0.70
N ILE A 124 8.26 7.56 -0.09
CA ILE A 124 7.71 6.22 -0.16
C ILE A 124 7.27 5.78 1.23
N LEU A 125 6.00 5.49 1.39
CA LEU A 125 5.40 4.98 2.61
C LEU A 125 4.99 3.52 2.41
N SER A 126 5.56 2.63 3.19
CA SER A 126 5.38 1.18 3.06
C SER A 126 4.95 0.50 4.36
N GLU A 127 4.38 1.26 5.31
CA GLU A 127 3.92 0.71 6.58
C GLU A 127 2.98 -0.48 6.38
N ALA A 128 2.01 -0.36 5.48
CA ALA A 128 1.06 -1.43 5.17
C ALA A 128 1.68 -2.66 4.48
N ALA A 129 2.89 -2.55 3.97
CA ALA A 129 3.65 -3.67 3.42
C ALA A 129 4.41 -4.47 4.50
N VAL A 130 4.47 -3.96 5.74
CA VAL A 130 5.23 -4.55 6.85
C VAL A 130 4.33 -4.72 8.06
N CYS A 131 4.23 -5.92 8.60
CA CYS A 131 3.42 -6.25 9.80
C CYS A 131 1.92 -5.94 9.71
N GLY A 132 1.35 -5.75 8.50
CA GLY A 132 -0.07 -5.47 8.30
C GLY A 132 -0.56 -4.20 9.00
N GLY A 133 -1.51 -4.30 9.93
CA GLY A 133 -2.05 -3.16 10.66
C GLY A 133 -1.22 -2.70 11.88
N ILE A 134 -0.07 -3.32 12.15
CA ILE A 134 0.78 -2.97 13.29
C ILE A 134 1.84 -1.95 12.82
N PRO A 135 1.82 -0.70 13.34
CA PRO A 135 2.80 0.30 12.97
C PRO A 135 4.17 -0.06 13.54
N ILE A 136 5.18 -0.21 12.68
CA ILE A 136 6.55 -0.57 13.06
C ILE A 136 7.61 0.33 12.40
N ILE A 137 7.45 0.66 11.12
CA ILE A 137 8.43 1.43 10.37
C ILE A 137 8.47 2.89 10.82
N GLU A 138 7.31 3.53 10.90
CA GLU A 138 7.22 4.94 11.31
C GLU A 138 7.65 5.17 12.76
N PRO A 139 7.25 4.35 13.75
CA PRO A 139 7.80 4.44 15.10
C PRO A 139 9.33 4.31 15.15
N LEU A 140 9.92 3.36 14.41
CA LEU A 140 11.37 3.19 14.35
C LEU A 140 12.07 4.40 13.74
N LYS A 141 11.51 4.95 12.65
CA LYS A 141 12.11 6.09 11.94
C LYS A 141 11.92 7.43 12.65
N ARG A 142 10.82 7.63 13.34
CA ARG A 142 10.46 8.92 13.95
C ARG A 142 10.60 8.92 15.46
N SER A 143 9.81 8.09 16.15
CA SER A 143 9.72 8.14 17.62
C SER A 143 10.96 7.59 18.32
N LEU A 144 11.60 6.58 17.72
CA LEU A 144 12.79 5.91 18.30
C LEU A 144 14.10 6.31 17.63
N LYS A 145 14.11 7.36 16.81
CA LYS A 145 15.28 7.78 16.03
C LYS A 145 16.52 8.07 16.86
N SER A 146 16.35 8.59 18.08
CA SER A 146 17.45 8.90 19.01
C SER A 146 17.88 7.70 19.86
N ASN A 147 17.21 6.56 19.75
CA ASN A 147 17.51 5.37 20.53
C ASN A 147 18.47 4.44 19.79
N SER A 148 19.36 3.76 20.50
CA SER A 148 20.16 2.66 19.97
C SER A 148 19.44 1.34 20.20
N ILE A 149 18.82 0.78 19.14
CA ILE A 149 18.10 -0.48 19.20
C ILE A 149 19.10 -1.62 19.06
N LYS A 150 19.30 -2.39 20.14
CA LYS A 150 20.24 -3.51 20.16
C LYS A 150 19.64 -4.84 19.69
N LYS A 151 18.33 -5.00 19.84
CA LYS A 151 17.64 -6.26 19.49
C LYS A 151 16.16 -6.00 19.22
N MET A 152 15.63 -6.67 18.19
CA MET A 152 14.18 -6.76 17.92
C MET A 152 13.79 -8.23 17.89
N VAL A 153 12.64 -8.56 18.49
CA VAL A 153 12.06 -9.90 18.52
C VAL A 153 10.58 -9.79 18.19
N GLY A 154 10.08 -10.66 17.33
CA GLY A 154 8.68 -10.63 16.94
C GLY A 154 8.23 -11.89 16.22
N ILE A 155 6.91 -12.04 16.10
CA ILE A 155 6.27 -13.04 15.25
C ILE A 155 6.01 -12.38 13.90
N ILE A 156 6.78 -12.74 12.89
CA ILE A 156 6.79 -12.05 11.59
C ILE A 156 5.63 -12.49 10.69
N ASN A 157 5.08 -13.69 10.90
CA ASN A 157 3.96 -14.20 10.11
C ASN A 157 2.85 -14.78 11.01
N GLY A 158 1.74 -14.04 11.13
CA GLY A 158 0.60 -14.42 11.96
C GLY A 158 -0.08 -15.70 11.49
N THR A 159 -0.25 -15.92 10.20
CA THR A 159 -0.88 -17.11 9.62
C THR A 159 -0.09 -18.37 9.94
N THR A 160 1.22 -18.36 9.70
CA THR A 160 2.10 -19.49 10.02
C THR A 160 2.10 -19.76 11.53
N ASN A 161 2.18 -18.72 12.36
CA ASN A 161 2.11 -18.85 13.79
C ASN A 161 0.78 -19.49 14.24
N PHE A 162 -0.35 -19.05 13.69
CA PHE A 162 -1.66 -19.65 13.99
C PHE A 162 -1.70 -21.12 13.61
N ILE A 163 -1.23 -21.48 12.40
CA ILE A 163 -1.20 -22.87 11.93
C ILE A 163 -0.35 -23.73 12.87
N LEU A 164 0.89 -23.31 13.17
CA LEU A 164 1.80 -24.05 14.04
C LEU A 164 1.25 -24.21 15.47
N SER A 165 0.68 -23.15 16.02
CA SER A 165 0.04 -23.19 17.35
C SER A 165 -1.14 -24.17 17.38
N LYS A 166 -2.00 -24.15 16.35
CA LYS A 166 -3.12 -25.10 16.23
C LYS A 166 -2.64 -26.54 16.09
N MET A 167 -1.59 -26.77 15.31
CA MET A 167 -0.98 -28.09 15.16
C MET A 167 -0.42 -28.60 16.48
N GLN A 168 0.31 -27.77 17.21
CA GLN A 168 0.85 -28.13 18.52
C GLN A 168 -0.26 -28.45 19.51
N MET A 169 -1.30 -27.63 19.61
CA MET A 169 -2.45 -27.85 20.50
C MET A 169 -3.23 -29.13 20.17
N LYS A 170 -3.39 -29.47 18.87
CA LYS A 170 -4.15 -30.62 18.40
C LYS A 170 -3.29 -31.85 18.11
N LYS A 171 -1.97 -31.78 18.36
CA LYS A 171 -0.99 -32.84 18.02
C LYS A 171 -1.06 -33.27 16.54
N LEU A 172 -1.30 -32.31 15.65
CA LEU A 172 -1.41 -32.58 14.21
C LEU A 172 -0.01 -32.57 13.58
N ILE A 173 0.18 -33.42 12.57
CA ILE A 173 1.42 -33.51 11.80
C ILE A 173 1.13 -33.04 10.37
N ILE A 174 2.00 -32.19 9.80
CA ILE A 174 1.96 -31.87 8.37
C ILE A 174 2.38 -33.13 7.61
N ARG A 175 1.44 -33.80 6.94
CA ARG A 175 1.79 -34.81 5.94
C ARG A 175 2.14 -34.09 4.65
N ARG A 176 3.25 -34.45 4.01
CA ARG A 176 3.53 -34.04 2.64
C ARG A 176 2.39 -34.57 1.75
N LEU A 177 1.71 -33.64 1.08
CA LEU A 177 0.83 -33.96 -0.06
C LEU A 177 1.72 -34.26 -1.27
#